data_2a7a7dc321d459b631c522c0fca14097
#
_entry.id   2a7a7dc321d459b631c522c0fca14097
#
_cell.length_a   1.000
_cell.length_b   1.000
_cell.length_c   1.000
_cell.angle_alpha   90.00
_cell.angle_beta   90.00
_cell.angle_gamma   90.00
#
_symmetry.space_group_name_H-M   'P 1'
#
loop_
_entity.id
_entity.type
_entity.pdbx_description
1 polymer ?
#
loop_
_entity_poly.entity_id
_entity_poly.type
_entity_poly.pdbx_seq_one_letter_code
_entity_poly.pdbx_strand_id
1 'polypeptide(L)'
;MRLGLKLQILHSQFVTGALAGFSRLTLRDAANTLFAMTTVEPPIDLEKWIEENADKFKPPVSNRYLYDGRDFFVMVIKGPNARNDFHLVDSEEYFYQLKGNIKVRVREGDRIVDHVVREGETFFIPPNVPHSPQRPPDTIGVVVERRRPPGEKEHVIFYCENCGALVEDIHFDCADIVEHFSQAMLDFWNDDARRTCKKCGKKVAKPAPVKPFQAR
;
A
#
# COMPACT_ATOMS: atom_id res chain seq x y z
N MET A 1 -22.10 50.90 -36.60
CA MET A 1 -22.72 49.72 -37.25
C MET A 1 -23.10 48.73 -36.19
N ARG A 2 -24.39 48.59 -35.92
CA ARG A 2 -24.94 47.61 -34.97
C ARG A 2 -25.38 46.39 -35.79
N LEU A 3 -24.84 45.20 -35.49
CA LEU A 3 -25.40 43.93 -35.98
C LEU A 3 -26.16 43.26 -34.84
N GLY A 4 -27.48 43.17 -35.01
CA GLY A 4 -28.35 42.43 -34.14
C GLY A 4 -28.43 40.95 -34.52
N LEU A 5 -28.27 40.07 -33.56
CA LEU A 5 -28.52 38.62 -33.74
C LEU A 5 -29.95 38.30 -33.27
N LYS A 6 -30.76 37.82 -34.20
CA LYS A 6 -32.13 37.35 -33.95
C LYS A 6 -32.09 35.93 -33.36
N LEU A 7 -32.74 35.78 -32.21
CA LEU A 7 -33.01 34.47 -31.62
C LEU A 7 -34.26 33.89 -32.28
N GLN A 8 -34.15 32.73 -32.95
CA GLN A 8 -35.29 31.95 -33.44
C GLN A 8 -35.66 30.92 -32.40
N ILE A 9 -36.89 31.03 -31.89
CA ILE A 9 -37.51 30.04 -31.00
C ILE A 9 -38.19 28.99 -31.90
N LEU A 10 -37.72 27.76 -31.84
CA LEU A 10 -38.42 26.63 -32.41
C LEU A 10 -39.26 25.93 -31.37
N HIS A 11 -40.57 25.98 -31.53
CA HIS A 11 -41.57 25.16 -30.82
C HIS A 11 -41.48 23.73 -31.34
N SER A 12 -41.29 22.77 -30.47
CA SER A 12 -41.55 21.36 -30.76
C SER A 12 -42.32 20.73 -29.60
N GLN A 13 -43.29 19.96 -30.00
CA GLN A 13 -44.46 19.47 -29.29
C GLN A 13 -44.15 18.42 -28.21
N PHE A 14 -45.03 18.41 -27.20
CA PHE A 14 -45.13 17.46 -26.10
C PHE A 14 -45.21 15.98 -26.56
N VAL A 15 -44.38 15.16 -25.94
CA VAL A 15 -44.67 13.72 -25.78
C VAL A 15 -44.71 13.43 -24.28
N THR A 16 -45.87 13.09 -23.80
CA THR A 16 -46.12 12.61 -22.43
C THR A 16 -45.59 11.21 -22.25
N GLY A 17 -44.58 11.04 -21.46
CA GLY A 17 -44.08 9.71 -20.99
C GLY A 17 -43.73 9.82 -19.52
N ALA A 18 -44.33 8.98 -18.71
CA ALA A 18 -44.27 8.94 -17.27
C ALA A 18 -42.82 8.86 -16.74
N LEU A 19 -42.39 9.81 -15.94
CA LEU A 19 -41.20 9.76 -15.11
C LEU A 19 -41.63 9.54 -13.67
N ALA A 20 -41.55 8.30 -13.24
CA ALA A 20 -41.58 7.94 -11.83
C ALA A 20 -40.16 8.16 -11.23
N GLY A 21 -40.10 8.95 -10.15
CA GLY A 21 -39.07 8.78 -9.11
C GLY A 21 -37.74 9.51 -9.28
N PHE A 22 -37.72 10.81 -9.56
CA PHE A 22 -36.59 11.65 -9.15
C PHE A 22 -36.91 12.38 -7.87
N SER A 23 -36.37 11.88 -6.76
CA SER A 23 -36.38 12.60 -5.49
C SER A 23 -35.70 13.96 -5.70
N ARG A 24 -36.44 15.05 -5.44
CA ARG A 24 -35.88 16.41 -5.46
C ARG A 24 -34.84 16.54 -4.36
N LEU A 25 -33.55 16.38 -4.69
CA LEU A 25 -32.51 16.92 -3.84
C LEU A 25 -32.75 18.43 -3.72
N THR A 26 -33.06 18.89 -2.53
CA THR A 26 -33.23 20.31 -2.28
C THR A 26 -31.87 21.01 -2.29
N LEU A 27 -31.82 22.27 -2.65
CA LEU A 27 -30.60 23.08 -2.56
C LEU A 27 -30.00 23.11 -1.14
N ARG A 28 -30.80 22.81 -0.12
CA ARG A 28 -30.34 22.59 1.26
C ARG A 28 -29.50 21.30 1.43
N ASP A 29 -29.87 20.23 0.73
CA ASP A 29 -29.11 18.96 0.82
C ASP A 29 -27.76 19.07 0.11
N ALA A 30 -27.72 19.80 -1.01
CA ALA A 30 -26.48 20.12 -1.71
C ALA A 30 -25.55 21.05 -0.88
N ALA A 31 -26.13 22.02 -0.16
CA ALA A 31 -25.38 22.92 0.73
C ALA A 31 -24.84 22.15 1.97
N ASN A 32 -25.62 21.23 2.53
CA ASN A 32 -25.12 20.38 3.63
C ASN A 32 -24.03 19.38 3.23
N THR A 33 -23.98 18.97 1.97
CA THR A 33 -22.91 18.11 1.45
C THR A 33 -21.62 18.91 1.17
N LEU A 34 -21.74 20.25 0.95
CA LEU A 34 -20.57 21.11 0.68
C LEU A 34 -19.87 21.63 1.94
N PHE A 35 -20.46 21.48 3.11
CA PHE A 35 -19.90 21.91 4.40
C PHE A 35 -19.87 20.76 5.41
N ALA A 36 -19.45 19.57 5.01
CA ALA A 36 -18.84 18.66 5.98
C ALA A 36 -17.57 19.37 6.47
N MET A 37 -17.64 20.01 7.63
CA MET A 37 -16.45 20.63 8.26
C MET A 37 -15.41 19.53 8.40
N THR A 38 -14.32 19.65 7.67
CA THR A 38 -13.15 18.76 7.83
C THR A 38 -12.60 19.03 9.23
N THR A 39 -12.90 18.14 10.16
CA THR A 39 -12.35 18.18 11.52
C THR A 39 -10.88 17.74 11.44
N VAL A 40 -9.99 18.57 11.96
CA VAL A 40 -8.60 18.16 12.14
C VAL A 40 -8.52 17.30 13.40
N GLU A 41 -8.04 16.09 13.25
CA GLU A 41 -7.79 15.19 14.39
C GLU A 41 -6.68 15.78 15.29
N PRO A 42 -6.77 15.57 16.61
CA PRO A 42 -5.72 16.03 17.52
C PRO A 42 -4.41 15.28 17.22
N PRO A 43 -3.25 15.87 17.57
CA PRO A 43 -1.97 15.19 17.45
C PRO A 43 -1.96 13.85 18.20
N ILE A 44 -1.35 12.84 17.59
CA ILE A 44 -1.16 11.51 18.18
C ILE A 44 0.21 11.47 18.86
N ASP A 45 0.24 11.05 20.12
CA ASP A 45 1.46 10.58 20.76
C ASP A 45 1.83 9.23 20.18
N LEU A 46 2.86 9.20 19.34
CA LEU A 46 3.21 8.02 18.54
C LEU A 46 3.70 6.86 19.42
N GLU A 47 4.47 7.13 20.48
CA GLU A 47 4.98 6.09 21.37
C GLU A 47 3.83 5.42 22.12
N LYS A 48 2.96 6.21 22.68
CA LYS A 48 1.76 5.74 23.35
C LYS A 48 0.84 4.95 22.41
N TRP A 49 0.64 5.44 21.19
CA TRP A 49 -0.18 4.75 20.20
C TRP A 49 0.40 3.37 19.83
N ILE A 50 1.74 3.25 19.71
CA ILE A 50 2.43 1.97 19.44
C ILE A 50 2.26 1.00 20.61
N GLU A 51 2.33 1.48 21.83
CA GLU A 51 2.10 0.66 23.04
C GLU A 51 0.66 0.14 23.11
N GLU A 52 -0.31 1.01 22.91
CA GLU A 52 -1.75 0.67 22.91
C GLU A 52 -2.16 -0.29 21.77
N ASN A 53 -1.37 -0.37 20.71
CA ASN A 53 -1.62 -1.25 19.56
C ASN A 53 -0.60 -2.40 19.44
N ALA A 54 0.19 -2.65 20.49
CA ALA A 54 1.31 -3.59 20.43
C ALA A 54 0.91 -5.02 20.02
N ASP A 55 -0.26 -5.48 20.43
CA ASP A 55 -0.83 -6.80 20.12
C ASP A 55 -1.28 -6.96 18.66
N LYS A 56 -1.43 -5.85 17.94
CA LYS A 56 -1.87 -5.84 16.53
C LYS A 56 -0.71 -5.98 15.53
N PHE A 57 0.52 -5.76 15.96
CA PHE A 57 1.71 -5.92 15.10
C PHE A 57 2.10 -7.39 15.01
N LYS A 58 1.65 -8.06 13.94
CA LYS A 58 1.89 -9.49 13.73
C LYS A 58 2.52 -9.76 12.37
N PRO A 59 3.46 -10.72 12.26
CA PRO A 59 3.93 -11.21 10.97
C PRO A 59 2.77 -11.62 10.05
N PRO A 60 2.94 -11.61 8.73
CA PRO A 60 4.23 -11.49 8.01
C PRO A 60 4.82 -10.08 7.93
N VAL A 61 4.04 -9.03 7.82
CA VAL A 61 4.51 -7.65 7.59
C VAL A 61 4.64 -6.86 8.89
N SER A 62 3.71 -7.00 9.81
CA SER A 62 3.63 -6.26 11.08
C SER A 62 3.40 -4.75 10.90
N ASN A 63 2.56 -4.36 9.97
CA ASN A 63 2.18 -2.98 9.70
C ASN A 63 0.78 -2.63 10.23
N ARG A 64 0.56 -1.35 10.56
CA ARG A 64 -0.73 -0.80 10.95
C ARG A 64 -0.86 0.63 10.48
N TYR A 65 -2.04 1.02 10.04
CA TYR A 65 -2.35 2.41 9.72
C TYR A 65 -2.28 3.27 10.98
N LEU A 66 -1.46 4.31 10.92
CA LEU A 66 -1.48 5.43 11.86
C LEU A 66 -2.47 6.47 11.38
N TYR A 67 -2.40 6.79 10.09
CA TYR A 67 -3.35 7.65 9.37
C TYR A 67 -3.79 6.98 8.08
N ASP A 68 -5.09 6.95 7.85
CA ASP A 68 -5.71 6.37 6.67
C ASP A 68 -6.39 7.48 5.85
N GLY A 69 -5.56 8.30 5.19
CA GLY A 69 -5.99 9.47 4.42
C GLY A 69 -6.55 9.13 3.04
N ARG A 70 -7.16 10.11 2.39
CA ARG A 70 -7.74 9.97 1.07
C ARG A 70 -6.70 9.81 -0.04
N ASP A 71 -5.61 10.56 0.02
CA ASP A 71 -4.62 10.64 -1.04
C ASP A 71 -3.36 9.82 -0.71
N PHE A 72 -3.05 9.70 0.58
CA PHE A 72 -1.95 8.88 1.10
C PHE A 72 -2.32 8.31 2.46
N PHE A 73 -1.58 7.31 2.88
CA PHE A 73 -1.67 6.74 4.22
C PHE A 73 -0.29 6.68 4.87
N VAL A 74 -0.31 6.66 6.20
CA VAL A 74 0.88 6.53 7.02
C VAL A 74 0.75 5.26 7.85
N MET A 75 1.74 4.40 7.74
CA MET A 75 1.79 3.15 8.52
C MET A 75 2.94 3.19 9.52
N VAL A 76 2.71 2.59 10.67
CA VAL A 76 3.78 2.13 11.57
C VAL A 76 4.03 0.66 11.32
N ILE A 77 5.29 0.27 11.21
CA ILE A 77 5.73 -1.10 11.06
C ILE A 77 6.67 -1.46 12.21
N LYS A 78 6.36 -2.56 12.91
CA LYS A 78 7.16 -3.04 14.04
C LYS A 78 7.79 -4.39 13.73
N GLY A 79 9.08 -4.55 13.97
CA GLY A 79 9.74 -5.84 13.87
C GLY A 79 9.47 -6.76 15.07
N PRO A 80 9.69 -8.09 14.92
CA PRO A 80 10.19 -8.72 13.71
C PRO A 80 9.09 -8.93 12.66
N ASN A 81 9.45 -8.78 11.39
CA ASN A 81 8.64 -9.30 10.31
C ASN A 81 9.18 -10.68 9.83
N ALA A 82 8.39 -11.36 9.00
CA ALA A 82 8.77 -12.66 8.42
C ALA A 82 8.33 -12.68 6.97
N ARG A 83 9.21 -12.26 6.04
CA ARG A 83 8.90 -12.15 4.62
C ARG A 83 10.11 -12.41 3.74
N ASN A 84 9.88 -12.93 2.54
CA ASN A 84 10.88 -13.15 1.49
C ASN A 84 10.36 -12.80 0.09
N ASP A 85 9.23 -12.11 0.05
CA ASP A 85 8.68 -11.48 -1.15
C ASP A 85 9.38 -10.17 -1.46
N PHE A 86 9.08 -9.64 -2.64
CA PHE A 86 9.39 -8.27 -3.04
C PHE A 86 8.07 -7.55 -3.36
N HIS A 87 7.86 -6.42 -2.71
CA HIS A 87 6.78 -5.50 -3.03
C HIS A 87 7.14 -4.67 -4.25
N LEU A 88 6.19 -4.43 -5.13
CA LEU A 88 6.32 -3.51 -6.25
C LEU A 88 5.01 -2.77 -6.47
N VAL A 89 5.09 -1.48 -6.66
CA VAL A 89 3.96 -0.57 -6.89
C VAL A 89 4.37 0.61 -7.78
N ASP A 90 3.39 1.21 -8.45
CA ASP A 90 3.61 2.35 -9.39
C ASP A 90 3.75 3.71 -8.69
N SER A 91 4.05 3.72 -7.40
CA SER A 91 4.24 4.95 -6.63
C SER A 91 5.51 4.91 -5.81
N GLU A 92 5.90 6.09 -5.34
CA GLU A 92 6.97 6.23 -4.37
C GLU A 92 6.54 5.72 -3.01
N GLU A 93 7.53 5.25 -2.23
CA GLU A 93 7.40 4.97 -0.82
C GLU A 93 8.47 5.72 -0.02
N TYR A 94 8.05 6.38 1.05
CA TYR A 94 8.94 7.07 1.98
C TYR A 94 9.03 6.31 3.29
N PHE A 95 10.25 6.00 3.72
CA PHE A 95 10.57 5.33 4.98
C PHE A 95 11.26 6.29 5.92
N TYR A 96 10.85 6.27 7.18
CA TYR A 96 11.60 6.85 8.30
C TYR A 96 11.82 5.79 9.36
N GLN A 97 13.07 5.51 9.70
CA GLN A 97 13.41 4.51 10.69
C GLN A 97 13.48 5.14 12.08
N LEU A 98 12.41 4.96 12.87
CA LEU A 98 12.23 5.57 14.18
C LEU A 98 13.08 4.90 15.25
N LYS A 99 13.22 3.56 15.23
CA LYS A 99 13.96 2.79 16.23
C LYS A 99 14.63 1.58 15.61
N GLY A 100 15.90 1.37 15.99
CA GLY A 100 16.72 0.24 15.53
C GLY A 100 17.05 0.32 14.04
N ASN A 101 17.77 -0.67 13.54
CA ASN A 101 18.23 -0.71 12.16
C ASN A 101 17.48 -1.78 11.36
N ILE A 102 17.12 -1.47 10.13
CA ILE A 102 16.52 -2.42 9.19
C ILE A 102 17.39 -2.57 7.96
N LYS A 103 17.12 -3.61 7.18
CA LYS A 103 17.70 -3.80 5.87
C LYS A 103 16.58 -3.80 4.83
N VAL A 104 16.69 -2.96 3.83
CA VAL A 104 15.80 -2.99 2.67
C VAL A 104 16.54 -3.66 1.52
N ARG A 105 16.06 -4.82 1.08
CA ARG A 105 16.56 -5.53 -0.08
C ARG A 105 15.91 -4.96 -1.31
N VAL A 106 16.69 -4.46 -2.24
CA VAL A 106 16.20 -3.89 -3.50
C VAL A 106 16.66 -4.78 -4.65
N ARG A 107 15.76 -5.07 -5.59
CA ARG A 107 16.12 -5.80 -6.80
C ARG A 107 16.45 -4.84 -7.92
N GLU A 108 17.71 -4.82 -8.30
CA GLU A 108 18.25 -4.04 -9.43
C GLU A 108 18.61 -4.99 -10.57
N GLY A 109 17.70 -5.17 -11.51
CA GLY A 109 17.85 -6.18 -12.57
C GLY A 109 17.91 -7.59 -11.98
N ASP A 110 19.03 -8.29 -12.19
CA ASP A 110 19.24 -9.65 -11.67
C ASP A 110 19.93 -9.70 -10.30
N ARG A 111 20.30 -8.54 -9.74
CA ARG A 111 21.00 -8.47 -8.46
C ARG A 111 20.06 -8.01 -7.36
N ILE A 112 20.35 -8.47 -6.14
CA ILE A 112 19.75 -7.96 -4.93
C ILE A 112 20.79 -7.11 -4.23
N VAL A 113 20.45 -5.86 -3.95
CA VAL A 113 21.27 -4.91 -3.21
C VAL A 113 20.62 -4.69 -1.85
N ASP A 114 21.38 -4.85 -0.79
CA ASP A 114 20.91 -4.65 0.58
C ASP A 114 21.28 -3.24 1.05
N HIS A 115 20.28 -2.41 1.32
CA HIS A 115 20.43 -1.08 1.92
C HIS A 115 20.14 -1.15 3.41
N VAL A 116 21.12 -0.79 4.24
CA VAL A 116 20.89 -0.66 5.69
C VAL A 116 20.33 0.74 5.96
N VAL A 117 19.16 0.79 6.57
CA VAL A 117 18.53 2.03 7.05
C VAL A 117 18.63 2.05 8.56
N ARG A 118 19.41 2.98 9.11
CA ARG A 118 19.69 3.08 10.54
C ARG A 118 18.62 3.89 11.26
N GLU A 119 18.58 3.76 12.55
CA GLU A 119 17.77 4.63 13.40
C GLU A 119 18.05 6.10 13.09
N GLY A 120 16.98 6.89 12.90
CA GLY A 120 17.02 8.28 12.50
C GLY A 120 17.19 8.53 11.00
N GLU A 121 17.48 7.50 10.19
CA GLU A 121 17.62 7.64 8.74
C GLU A 121 16.30 7.55 8.00
N THR A 122 16.27 8.16 6.81
CA THR A 122 15.19 8.05 5.85
C THR A 122 15.64 7.26 4.62
N PHE A 123 14.69 6.60 3.96
CA PHE A 123 14.95 5.90 2.72
C PHE A 123 13.78 6.11 1.75
N PHE A 124 14.09 6.29 0.49
CA PHE A 124 13.10 6.57 -0.54
C PHE A 124 13.16 5.50 -1.62
N ILE A 125 12.04 4.87 -1.91
CA ILE A 125 11.88 3.88 -2.99
C ILE A 125 11.15 4.56 -4.13
N PRO A 126 11.76 4.68 -5.32
CA PRO A 126 11.08 5.15 -6.51
C PRO A 126 9.98 4.19 -7.00
N PRO A 127 9.06 4.65 -7.87
CA PRO A 127 8.06 3.78 -8.48
C PRO A 127 8.70 2.59 -9.20
N ASN A 128 8.00 1.45 -9.20
CA ASN A 128 8.40 0.25 -9.95
C ASN A 128 9.75 -0.36 -9.54
N VAL A 129 10.17 -0.17 -8.29
CA VAL A 129 11.38 -0.78 -7.74
C VAL A 129 11.00 -1.92 -6.79
N PRO A 130 11.23 -3.19 -7.17
CA PRO A 130 10.94 -4.32 -6.30
C PRO A 130 11.82 -4.27 -5.05
N HIS A 131 11.19 -4.27 -3.87
CA HIS A 131 11.90 -4.14 -2.61
C HIS A 131 11.28 -5.00 -1.49
N SER A 132 12.08 -5.32 -0.50
CA SER A 132 11.71 -6.20 0.62
C SER A 132 12.32 -5.72 1.92
N PRO A 133 11.60 -4.95 2.74
CA PRO A 133 12.10 -4.51 4.04
C PRO A 133 12.22 -5.69 5.01
N GLN A 134 13.40 -5.87 5.58
CA GLN A 134 13.74 -6.90 6.56
C GLN A 134 13.91 -6.25 7.92
N ARG A 135 12.96 -6.50 8.82
CA ARG A 135 12.85 -5.84 10.13
C ARG A 135 13.15 -6.84 11.26
N PRO A 136 14.29 -6.71 11.96
CA PRO A 136 14.59 -7.48 13.17
C PRO A 136 13.65 -7.11 14.33
N PRO A 137 13.68 -7.88 15.45
CA PRO A 137 13.05 -7.47 16.69
C PRO A 137 13.50 -6.08 17.14
N ASP A 138 12.65 -5.41 17.92
CA ASP A 138 12.90 -4.08 18.51
C ASP A 138 13.13 -2.96 17.50
N THR A 139 12.66 -3.13 16.26
CA THR A 139 12.68 -2.07 15.25
C THR A 139 11.30 -1.48 15.05
N ILE A 140 11.25 -0.17 14.84
CA ILE A 140 10.04 0.59 14.53
C ILE A 140 10.35 1.54 13.39
N GLY A 141 9.49 1.57 12.39
CA GLY A 141 9.59 2.51 11.28
C GLY A 141 8.23 3.08 10.90
N VAL A 142 8.26 4.21 10.24
CA VAL A 142 7.09 4.84 9.61
C VAL A 142 7.26 4.74 8.11
N VAL A 143 6.19 4.38 7.40
CA VAL A 143 6.15 4.35 5.94
C VAL A 143 4.97 5.17 5.47
N VAL A 144 5.22 6.02 4.48
CA VAL A 144 4.20 6.83 3.81
C VAL A 144 4.09 6.35 2.38
N GLU A 145 2.86 6.03 1.97
CA GLU A 145 2.55 5.55 0.63
C GLU A 145 1.33 6.28 0.07
N ARG A 146 1.30 6.46 -1.25
CA ARG A 146 0.14 6.98 -1.95
C ARG A 146 -0.96 5.91 -2.00
N ARG A 147 -2.21 6.33 -1.88
CA ARG A 147 -3.33 5.45 -2.21
C ARG A 147 -3.30 5.05 -3.67
N ARG A 148 -3.63 3.79 -3.93
CA ARG A 148 -3.69 3.27 -5.30
C ARG A 148 -4.94 3.82 -5.99
N PRO A 149 -4.79 4.49 -7.14
CA PRO A 149 -5.94 4.84 -7.96
C PRO A 149 -6.61 3.58 -8.54
N PRO A 150 -7.88 3.68 -8.95
CA PRO A 150 -8.57 2.55 -9.57
C PRO A 150 -7.79 1.96 -10.75
N GLY A 151 -7.59 0.65 -10.73
CA GLY A 151 -6.87 -0.09 -11.78
C GLY A 151 -5.37 -0.26 -11.56
N GLU A 152 -4.76 0.47 -10.62
CA GLU A 152 -3.38 0.19 -10.20
C GLU A 152 -3.35 -1.06 -9.30
N LYS A 153 -2.39 -1.94 -9.57
CA LYS A 153 -2.25 -3.20 -8.85
C LYS A 153 -1.10 -3.15 -7.85
N GLU A 154 -1.29 -3.84 -6.74
CA GLU A 154 -0.18 -4.26 -5.88
C GLU A 154 0.46 -5.50 -6.44
N HIS A 155 1.77 -5.63 -6.27
CA HIS A 155 2.52 -6.81 -6.64
C HIS A 155 3.27 -7.39 -5.44
N VAL A 156 3.08 -8.68 -5.21
CA VAL A 156 3.85 -9.49 -4.26
C VAL A 156 4.63 -10.52 -5.06
N ILE A 157 5.92 -10.28 -5.23
CA ILE A 157 6.76 -11.03 -6.16
C ILE A 157 7.69 -11.98 -5.39
N PHE A 158 7.71 -13.23 -5.81
CA PHE A 158 8.63 -14.24 -5.26
C PHE A 158 9.65 -14.68 -6.29
N TYR A 159 10.91 -14.65 -5.88
CA TYR A 159 12.03 -15.14 -6.68
C TYR A 159 12.62 -16.40 -6.04
N CYS A 160 13.13 -17.29 -6.88
CA CYS A 160 13.81 -18.51 -6.42
C CYS A 160 15.16 -18.17 -5.78
N GLU A 161 15.33 -18.50 -4.53
CA GLU A 161 16.58 -18.28 -3.78
C GLU A 161 17.78 -19.07 -4.34
N ASN A 162 17.52 -20.14 -5.12
CA ASN A 162 18.57 -20.98 -5.71
C ASN A 162 19.04 -20.50 -7.09
N CYS A 163 18.13 -20.05 -7.95
CA CYS A 163 18.47 -19.72 -9.35
C CYS A 163 18.05 -18.32 -9.79
N GLY A 164 17.50 -17.49 -8.89
CA GLY A 164 17.08 -16.11 -9.14
C GLY A 164 15.87 -15.96 -10.05
N ALA A 165 15.31 -17.06 -10.59
CA ALA A 165 14.15 -16.98 -11.49
C ALA A 165 12.91 -16.49 -10.77
N LEU A 166 12.03 -15.78 -11.49
CA LEU A 166 10.69 -15.48 -11.04
C LEU A 166 9.94 -16.79 -10.76
N VAL A 167 9.40 -16.93 -9.57
CA VAL A 167 8.53 -18.04 -9.18
C VAL A 167 7.08 -17.68 -9.36
N GLU A 168 6.68 -16.54 -8.80
CA GLU A 168 5.32 -16.00 -8.93
C GLU A 168 5.31 -14.49 -8.75
N ASP A 169 4.44 -13.84 -9.49
CA ASP A 169 4.05 -12.43 -9.33
C ASP A 169 2.56 -12.41 -9.03
N ILE A 170 2.21 -12.18 -7.78
CA ILE A 170 0.82 -12.06 -7.34
C ILE A 170 0.44 -10.59 -7.44
N HIS A 171 -0.54 -10.27 -8.27
CA HIS A 171 -1.03 -8.91 -8.42
C HIS A 171 -2.54 -8.83 -8.16
N PHE A 172 -2.95 -7.80 -7.44
CA PHE A 172 -4.35 -7.63 -7.00
C PHE A 172 -4.72 -6.17 -6.79
N ASP A 173 -6.03 -5.89 -6.79
CA ASP A 173 -6.55 -4.59 -6.38
C ASP A 173 -6.47 -4.48 -4.86
N CYS A 174 -5.70 -3.51 -4.37
CA CYS A 174 -5.45 -3.36 -2.94
C CYS A 174 -6.39 -2.33 -2.31
N ALA A 175 -7.45 -2.79 -1.69
CA ALA A 175 -8.32 -1.93 -0.87
C ALA A 175 -7.74 -1.73 0.55
N ASP A 176 -7.05 -2.72 1.08
CA ASP A 176 -6.39 -2.71 2.40
C ASP A 176 -5.03 -3.40 2.31
N ILE A 177 -3.95 -2.62 2.38
CA ILE A 177 -2.59 -3.15 2.27
C ILE A 177 -2.18 -4.00 3.48
N VAL A 178 -2.75 -3.75 4.65
CA VAL A 178 -2.43 -4.52 5.86
C VAL A 178 -2.95 -5.94 5.76
N GLU A 179 -4.18 -6.10 5.28
CA GLU A 179 -4.86 -7.39 5.20
C GLU A 179 -4.52 -8.13 3.92
N HIS A 180 -4.76 -7.51 2.76
CA HIS A 180 -4.65 -8.18 1.45
C HIS A 180 -3.21 -8.59 1.14
N PHE A 181 -2.24 -7.74 1.50
CA PHE A 181 -0.83 -8.02 1.28
C PHE A 181 -0.36 -9.24 2.09
N SER A 182 -0.75 -9.31 3.36
CA SER A 182 -0.45 -10.44 4.24
C SER A 182 -1.12 -11.73 3.75
N GLN A 183 -2.37 -11.64 3.28
CA GLN A 183 -3.10 -12.80 2.77
C GLN A 183 -2.44 -13.37 1.51
N ALA A 184 -2.03 -12.52 0.57
CA ALA A 184 -1.35 -12.94 -0.65
C ALA A 184 -0.07 -13.75 -0.36
N MET A 185 0.72 -13.31 0.62
CA MET A 185 1.90 -14.05 1.06
C MET A 185 1.56 -15.41 1.68
N LEU A 186 0.57 -15.44 2.58
CA LEU A 186 0.15 -16.66 3.26
C LEU A 186 -0.38 -17.69 2.28
N ASP A 187 -1.15 -17.27 1.29
CA ASP A 187 -1.69 -18.14 0.25
C ASP A 187 -0.58 -18.76 -0.58
N PHE A 188 0.43 -17.97 -0.98
CA PHE A 188 1.59 -18.49 -1.69
C PHE A 188 2.38 -19.50 -0.84
N TRP A 189 2.70 -19.16 0.42
CA TRP A 189 3.50 -20.06 1.26
C TRP A 189 2.78 -21.34 1.64
N ASN A 190 1.47 -21.38 1.64
CA ASN A 190 0.68 -22.57 1.97
C ASN A 190 0.43 -23.48 0.75
N ASP A 191 0.78 -23.05 -0.44
CA ASP A 191 0.65 -23.84 -1.67
C ASP A 191 2.04 -24.30 -2.17
N ASP A 192 2.32 -25.58 -1.98
CA ASP A 192 3.61 -26.21 -2.36
C ASP A 192 3.84 -26.17 -3.88
N ALA A 193 2.80 -26.22 -4.70
CA ALA A 193 2.91 -26.16 -6.15
C ALA A 193 3.27 -24.74 -6.60
N ARG A 194 2.62 -23.71 -6.05
CA ARG A 194 2.90 -22.30 -6.35
C ARG A 194 4.34 -21.92 -5.99
N ARG A 195 4.81 -22.29 -4.81
CA ARG A 195 6.17 -21.96 -4.35
C ARG A 195 7.27 -22.83 -4.96
N THR A 196 6.96 -23.80 -5.81
CA THR A 196 7.97 -24.62 -6.51
C THR A 196 8.45 -23.92 -7.78
N CYS A 197 9.73 -23.58 -7.84
CA CYS A 197 10.36 -22.94 -8.99
C CYS A 197 10.27 -23.82 -10.24
N LYS A 198 9.63 -23.35 -11.27
CA LYS A 198 9.46 -24.07 -12.54
C LYS A 198 10.76 -24.26 -13.30
N LYS A 199 11.81 -23.42 -13.03
CA LYS A 199 13.12 -23.50 -13.69
C LYS A 199 14.02 -24.55 -13.08
N CYS A 200 14.06 -24.69 -11.75
CA CYS A 200 15.03 -25.57 -11.09
C CYS A 200 14.42 -26.56 -10.08
N GLY A 201 13.11 -26.57 -9.89
CA GLY A 201 12.42 -27.48 -8.97
C GLY A 201 12.60 -27.14 -7.48
N LYS A 202 13.42 -26.15 -7.13
CA LYS A 202 13.59 -25.75 -5.73
C LYS A 202 12.33 -25.07 -5.22
N LYS A 203 11.93 -25.45 -4.01
CA LYS A 203 10.80 -24.86 -3.34
C LYS A 203 11.23 -23.61 -2.58
N VAL A 204 10.57 -22.46 -2.80
CA VAL A 204 10.78 -21.23 -2.00
C VAL A 204 10.47 -21.53 -0.54
N ALA A 205 11.35 -21.16 0.37
CA ALA A 205 11.19 -21.43 1.79
C ALA A 205 10.02 -20.59 2.37
N LYS A 206 9.35 -21.12 3.40
CA LYS A 206 8.52 -20.29 4.27
C LYS A 206 9.46 -19.45 5.13
N PRO A 207 9.28 -18.11 5.19
CA PRO A 207 10.22 -17.28 5.93
C PRO A 207 10.10 -17.48 7.43
N ALA A 208 11.22 -17.33 8.12
CA ALA A 208 11.27 -17.19 9.56
C ALA A 208 11.34 -15.69 9.94
N PRO A 209 11.00 -15.32 11.18
CA PRO A 209 11.20 -13.95 11.65
C PRO A 209 12.63 -13.48 11.43
N VAL A 210 12.77 -12.25 10.95
CA VAL A 210 14.09 -11.65 10.67
C VAL A 210 14.91 -11.58 11.96
N LYS A 211 16.15 -12.03 11.88
CA LYS A 211 17.08 -12.00 13.01
C LYS A 211 17.85 -10.69 13.06
N PRO A 212 18.33 -10.26 14.24
CA PRO A 212 19.26 -9.15 14.35
C PRO A 212 20.48 -9.31 13.43
N PHE A 213 20.95 -8.22 12.85
CA PHE A 213 22.16 -8.17 12.04
C PHE A 213 23.03 -6.99 12.47
N GLN A 214 24.34 -7.06 12.19
CA GLN A 214 25.24 -5.94 12.43
C GLN A 214 25.16 -4.96 11.26
N ALA A 215 24.80 -3.72 11.54
CA ALA A 215 24.90 -2.61 10.60
C ALA A 215 26.37 -2.20 10.47
N ARG A 216 27.06 -2.76 9.49
CA ARG A 216 28.43 -2.34 9.16
C ARG A 216 28.45 -1.05 8.38
#